data_9fe9e3ae36e7f8fd89fbd1accd65b668
#
_entry.id   9fe9e3ae36e7f8fd89fbd1accd65b668
#
_cell.length_a   1.000
_cell.length_b   1.000
_cell.length_c   1.000
_cell.angle_alpha   90.00
_cell.angle_beta   90.00
_cell.angle_gamma   90.00
#
_symmetry.space_group_name_H-M   'P 1'
#
loop_
_entity.id
_entity.type
_entity.pdbx_description
1 polymer ?
#
loop_
_entity_poly.entity_id
_entity_poly.type
_entity_poly.pdbx_seq_one_letter_code
_entity_poly.pdbx_strand_id
1 'polypeptide(L)'
;VVEDVITSEEFTLEKAREALKNEVVAIVGYGVQGRGQALNLRDNGINVIVGEEYNTKKAEEEGWVPGKTLFPLIEAAQRGTIIQYLMSDAQQKSLWPRLRPTLTKGKALYFSHGFSIVYKEQTGVVPPADIDVILVAPKGAGRTVRDNYLAGSGINSSYAVFQDATGRALERTLAVGVGIGSGYLFPTTFEHEVWSDLTGERGVLMGAIAGLMEAQYNLFRKHGHSPSEAFNETVEELTQSLIPLIAQNWMD
;
A
#
# COMPACT_ATOMS: atom_id res chain seq x y z
N VAL A 1 -8.23 25.16 -2.82
CA VAL A 1 -8.51 24.23 -1.70
C VAL A 1 -7.23 24.16 -0.89
N VAL A 2 -7.28 24.51 0.40
CA VAL A 2 -6.14 24.27 1.31
C VAL A 2 -6.18 22.77 1.66
N GLU A 3 -5.11 22.06 1.38
CA GLU A 3 -4.98 20.64 1.68
C GLU A 3 -4.08 20.47 2.91
N ASP A 4 -4.51 19.66 3.86
CA ASP A 4 -3.72 19.34 5.05
C ASP A 4 -2.81 18.15 4.75
N VAL A 5 -1.60 18.44 4.27
CA VAL A 5 -0.56 17.43 4.05
C VAL A 5 0.20 17.21 5.37
N ILE A 6 0.39 15.96 5.73
CA ILE A 6 1.14 15.56 6.94
C ILE A 6 2.53 15.07 6.52
N THR A 7 3.54 15.82 6.93
CA THR A 7 4.95 15.47 6.71
C THR A 7 5.56 14.80 7.95
N SER A 8 6.81 14.38 7.83
CA SER A 8 7.58 13.86 8.97
C SER A 8 7.87 14.91 10.06
N GLU A 9 7.62 16.19 9.78
CA GLU A 9 7.74 17.28 10.78
C GLU A 9 6.47 17.39 11.62
N GLU A 10 5.28 17.27 11.03
CA GLU A 10 4.01 17.34 11.77
C GLU A 10 3.74 16.04 12.55
N PHE A 11 4.07 14.88 11.95
CA PHE A 11 3.90 13.58 12.60
C PHE A 11 5.20 12.78 12.50
N THR A 12 6.06 12.90 13.53
CA THR A 12 7.39 12.28 13.53
C THR A 12 7.34 10.76 13.71
N LEU A 13 8.44 10.09 13.36
CA LEU A 13 8.57 8.64 13.58
C LEU A 13 8.49 8.28 15.08
N GLU A 14 8.97 9.17 15.97
CA GLU A 14 8.86 8.98 17.42
C GLU A 14 7.40 9.01 17.87
N LYS A 15 6.59 9.93 17.35
CA LYS A 15 5.13 9.95 17.59
C LYS A 15 4.47 8.67 17.08
N ALA A 16 4.88 8.19 15.90
CA ALA A 16 4.36 6.94 15.34
C ALA A 16 4.69 5.74 16.23
N ARG A 17 5.93 5.63 16.71
CA ARG A 17 6.35 4.59 17.65
C ARG A 17 5.59 4.65 18.96
N GLU A 18 5.39 5.85 19.52
CA GLU A 18 4.63 6.03 20.76
C GLU A 18 3.15 5.63 20.56
N ALA A 19 2.52 6.06 19.47
CA ALA A 19 1.13 5.71 19.15
C ALA A 19 0.94 4.19 18.97
N LEU A 20 1.95 3.51 18.43
CA LEU A 20 1.90 2.06 18.13
C LEU A 20 2.61 1.18 19.17
N LYS A 21 3.13 1.72 20.28
CA LYS A 21 3.95 0.99 21.25
C LYS A 21 3.26 -0.25 21.86
N ASN A 22 1.93 -0.20 22.00
CA ASN A 22 1.11 -1.29 22.54
C ASN A 22 0.35 -2.05 21.45
N GLU A 23 0.61 -1.74 20.18
CA GLU A 23 -0.03 -2.38 19.05
C GLU A 23 0.86 -3.51 18.48
N VAL A 24 0.22 -4.48 17.87
CA VAL A 24 0.86 -5.50 17.04
C VAL A 24 0.32 -5.35 15.64
N VAL A 25 1.15 -4.91 14.71
CA VAL A 25 0.77 -4.80 13.30
C VAL A 25 0.91 -6.15 12.63
N ALA A 26 -0.21 -6.77 12.28
CA ALA A 26 -0.23 -8.05 11.58
C ALA A 26 -0.43 -7.83 10.08
N ILE A 27 0.59 -8.15 9.29
CA ILE A 27 0.53 -8.11 7.84
C ILE A 27 -0.10 -9.41 7.34
N VAL A 28 -1.32 -9.36 6.83
CA VAL A 28 -2.02 -10.53 6.26
C VAL A 28 -1.86 -10.51 4.74
N GLY A 29 -0.95 -11.34 4.25
CA GLY A 29 -0.49 -11.40 2.87
C GLY A 29 0.89 -10.77 2.66
N TYR A 30 1.88 -11.57 2.26
CA TYR A 30 3.27 -11.14 2.04
C TYR A 30 3.58 -10.98 0.53
N GLY A 31 2.64 -10.34 -0.18
CA GLY A 31 2.81 -9.92 -1.58
C GLY A 31 3.69 -8.67 -1.68
N VAL A 32 3.66 -8.00 -2.85
CA VAL A 32 4.53 -6.82 -3.10
C VAL A 32 4.30 -5.68 -2.12
N GLN A 33 3.05 -5.35 -1.79
CA GLN A 33 2.72 -4.32 -0.79
C GLN A 33 3.01 -4.81 0.63
N GLY A 34 2.51 -5.99 1.00
CA GLY A 34 2.69 -6.54 2.35
C GLY A 34 4.16 -6.68 2.72
N ARG A 35 4.99 -7.17 1.79
CA ARG A 35 6.44 -7.26 1.98
C ARG A 35 7.09 -5.90 2.21
N GLY A 36 6.84 -4.94 1.33
CA GLY A 36 7.46 -3.61 1.43
C GLY A 36 7.09 -2.92 2.75
N GLN A 37 5.80 -2.89 3.08
CA GLN A 37 5.29 -2.28 4.30
C GLN A 37 5.78 -3.00 5.57
N ALA A 38 5.78 -4.34 5.60
CA ALA A 38 6.26 -5.12 6.73
C ALA A 38 7.73 -4.84 7.07
N LEU A 39 8.58 -4.82 6.03
CA LEU A 39 10.01 -4.56 6.21
C LEU A 39 10.27 -3.12 6.69
N ASN A 40 9.57 -2.13 6.14
CA ASN A 40 9.71 -0.74 6.54
C ASN A 40 9.26 -0.52 7.99
N LEU A 41 8.10 -1.06 8.37
CA LEU A 41 7.61 -1.02 9.75
C LEU A 41 8.60 -1.64 10.73
N ARG A 42 9.15 -2.81 10.39
CA ARG A 42 10.15 -3.49 11.22
C ARG A 42 11.43 -2.66 11.37
N ASP A 43 11.95 -2.12 10.27
CA ASP A 43 13.17 -1.29 10.28
C ASP A 43 12.94 0.02 11.07
N ASN A 44 11.71 0.52 11.09
CA ASN A 44 11.30 1.65 11.92
C ASN A 44 11.00 1.29 13.39
N GLY A 45 11.27 0.05 13.81
CA GLY A 45 11.13 -0.39 15.21
C GLY A 45 9.70 -0.59 15.69
N ILE A 46 8.74 -0.78 14.78
CA ILE A 46 7.35 -1.08 15.11
C ILE A 46 7.19 -2.60 15.27
N ASN A 47 6.36 -3.02 16.21
CA ASN A 47 6.09 -4.43 16.47
C ASN A 47 5.22 -5.03 15.35
N VAL A 48 5.82 -5.85 14.50
CA VAL A 48 5.22 -6.42 13.28
C VAL A 48 5.30 -7.93 13.30
N ILE A 49 4.21 -8.57 12.93
CA ILE A 49 4.14 -9.99 12.58
C ILE A 49 3.59 -10.16 11.16
N VAL A 50 3.94 -11.26 10.53
CA VAL A 50 3.52 -11.59 9.16
C VAL A 50 2.63 -12.83 9.19
N GLY A 51 1.50 -12.75 8.51
CA GLY A 51 0.62 -13.85 8.17
C GLY A 51 0.80 -14.25 6.71
N GLU A 52 1.31 -15.45 6.44
CA GLU A 52 1.55 -15.94 5.08
C GLU A 52 1.49 -17.48 5.03
N GLU A 53 0.92 -18.02 3.95
CA GLU A 53 0.80 -19.47 3.74
C GLU A 53 1.41 -19.94 2.41
N TYR A 54 1.65 -19.00 1.44
CA TYR A 54 2.11 -19.34 0.09
C TYR A 54 3.57 -18.94 -0.16
N ASN A 55 4.02 -17.81 0.39
CA ASN A 55 5.36 -17.24 0.19
C ASN A 55 6.22 -17.33 1.47
N THR A 56 6.00 -18.33 2.32
CA THR A 56 6.68 -18.46 3.62
C THR A 56 8.18 -18.50 3.48
N LYS A 57 8.72 -19.22 2.47
CA LYS A 57 10.16 -19.31 2.22
C LYS A 57 10.79 -17.93 2.01
N LYS A 58 10.15 -17.07 1.22
CA LYS A 58 10.64 -15.70 1.00
C LYS A 58 10.60 -14.87 2.28
N ALA A 59 9.56 -15.01 3.08
CA ALA A 59 9.46 -14.33 4.37
C ALA A 59 10.59 -14.79 5.32
N GLU A 60 10.87 -16.09 5.39
CA GLU A 60 11.96 -16.65 6.20
C GLU A 60 13.34 -16.15 5.75
N GLU A 61 13.62 -16.11 4.45
CA GLU A 61 14.85 -15.56 3.86
C GLU A 61 15.06 -14.07 4.25
N GLU A 62 13.98 -13.33 4.52
CA GLU A 62 13.99 -11.94 4.95
C GLU A 62 13.94 -11.75 6.48
N GLY A 63 14.13 -12.86 7.22
CA GLY A 63 14.30 -12.86 8.67
C GLY A 63 13.01 -12.96 9.48
N TRP A 64 11.88 -13.29 8.85
CA TRP A 64 10.66 -13.63 9.60
C TRP A 64 10.74 -15.05 10.13
N VAL A 65 10.46 -15.24 11.43
CA VAL A 65 10.70 -16.51 12.12
C VAL A 65 9.39 -17.24 12.37
N PRO A 66 9.22 -18.47 11.84
CA PRO A 66 8.04 -19.29 12.09
C PRO A 66 7.74 -19.45 13.58
N GLY A 67 6.48 -19.25 13.97
CA GLY A 67 6.01 -19.34 15.37
C GLY A 67 6.40 -18.15 16.26
N LYS A 68 7.17 -17.17 15.74
CA LYS A 68 7.56 -15.95 16.49
C LYS A 68 7.07 -14.68 15.81
N THR A 69 7.42 -14.49 14.53
CA THR A 69 7.06 -13.32 13.71
C THR A 69 6.42 -13.69 12.39
N LEU A 70 6.38 -14.99 12.04
CA LEU A 70 5.70 -15.54 10.86
C LEU A 70 4.68 -16.59 11.33
N PHE A 71 3.44 -16.43 10.92
CA PHE A 71 2.30 -17.27 11.30
C PHE A 71 1.42 -17.59 10.09
N PRO A 72 0.53 -18.58 10.18
CA PRO A 72 -0.60 -18.72 9.26
C PRO A 72 -1.46 -17.45 9.23
N LEU A 73 -2.11 -17.15 8.10
CA LEU A 73 -2.87 -15.92 7.87
C LEU A 73 -3.85 -15.57 9.01
N ILE A 74 -4.64 -16.53 9.44
CA ILE A 74 -5.67 -16.33 10.47
C ILE A 74 -5.05 -16.19 11.85
N GLU A 75 -4.00 -16.94 12.16
CA GLU A 75 -3.30 -16.82 13.44
C GLU A 75 -2.64 -15.43 13.58
N ALA A 76 -2.02 -14.90 12.52
CA ALA A 76 -1.49 -13.55 12.54
C ALA A 76 -2.60 -12.52 12.79
N ALA A 77 -3.76 -12.64 12.14
CA ALA A 77 -4.90 -11.75 12.38
C ALA A 77 -5.47 -11.86 13.81
N GLN A 78 -5.44 -13.05 14.42
CA GLN A 78 -5.82 -13.23 15.83
C GLN A 78 -4.89 -12.49 16.78
N ARG A 79 -3.57 -12.57 16.53
CA ARG A 79 -2.51 -11.96 17.35
C ARG A 79 -2.39 -10.45 17.17
N GLY A 80 -2.69 -9.95 15.97
CA GLY A 80 -2.61 -8.53 15.63
C GLY A 80 -3.69 -7.69 16.31
N THR A 81 -3.37 -6.42 16.54
CA THR A 81 -4.32 -5.37 16.93
C THR A 81 -4.64 -4.44 15.77
N ILE A 82 -3.69 -4.26 14.84
CA ILE A 82 -3.90 -3.61 13.55
C ILE A 82 -3.65 -4.68 12.47
N ILE A 83 -4.68 -5.03 11.73
CA ILE A 83 -4.64 -6.08 10.71
C ILE A 83 -4.52 -5.43 9.34
N GLN A 84 -3.33 -5.45 8.75
CA GLN A 84 -3.10 -4.98 7.38
C GLN A 84 -3.51 -6.08 6.40
N TYR A 85 -4.66 -5.89 5.77
CA TYR A 85 -5.25 -6.87 4.84
C TYR A 85 -4.73 -6.65 3.42
N LEU A 86 -3.46 -7.07 3.18
CA LEU A 86 -2.67 -6.75 2.00
C LEU A 86 -2.61 -7.92 0.99
N MET A 87 -3.77 -8.46 0.70
CA MET A 87 -4.01 -9.48 -0.33
C MET A 87 -4.76 -8.87 -1.51
N SER A 88 -4.79 -9.56 -2.65
CA SER A 88 -5.66 -9.13 -3.77
C SER A 88 -7.13 -9.15 -3.37
N ASP A 89 -7.97 -8.32 -4.01
CA ASP A 89 -9.39 -8.20 -3.69
C ASP A 89 -10.13 -9.56 -3.76
N ALA A 90 -9.76 -10.40 -4.74
CA ALA A 90 -10.29 -11.77 -4.86
C ALA A 90 -9.90 -12.65 -3.66
N GLN A 91 -8.67 -12.53 -3.19
CA GLN A 91 -8.21 -13.27 -2.00
C GLN A 91 -8.83 -12.68 -0.72
N GLN A 92 -8.99 -11.37 -0.63
CA GLN A 92 -9.71 -10.73 0.48
C GLN A 92 -11.13 -11.26 0.59
N LYS A 93 -11.88 -11.28 -0.52
CA LYS A 93 -13.22 -11.87 -0.58
C LYS A 93 -13.23 -13.34 -0.10
N SER A 94 -12.31 -14.14 -0.60
CA SER A 94 -12.21 -15.57 -0.28
C SER A 94 -11.86 -15.84 1.19
N LEU A 95 -10.92 -15.05 1.75
CA LEU A 95 -10.46 -15.22 3.13
C LEU A 95 -11.41 -14.59 4.16
N TRP A 96 -12.24 -13.63 3.76
CA TRP A 96 -13.08 -12.84 4.66
C TRP A 96 -13.91 -13.65 5.66
N PRO A 97 -14.61 -14.74 5.28
CA PRO A 97 -15.39 -15.53 6.23
C PRO A 97 -14.57 -16.10 7.39
N ARG A 98 -13.27 -16.39 7.14
CA ARG A 98 -12.33 -16.90 8.15
C ARG A 98 -11.67 -15.75 8.94
N LEU A 99 -11.40 -14.62 8.30
CA LEU A 99 -10.74 -13.47 8.91
C LEU A 99 -11.70 -12.71 9.84
N ARG A 100 -12.94 -12.46 9.40
CA ARG A 100 -13.92 -11.63 10.12
C ARG A 100 -14.08 -12.00 11.60
N PRO A 101 -14.16 -13.29 12.00
CA PRO A 101 -14.27 -13.68 13.42
C PRO A 101 -13.06 -13.29 14.28
N THR A 102 -11.91 -13.01 13.69
CA THR A 102 -10.69 -12.57 14.41
C THR A 102 -10.70 -11.10 14.77
N LEU A 103 -11.57 -10.32 14.11
CA LEU A 103 -11.69 -8.88 14.27
C LEU A 103 -12.54 -8.57 15.51
N THR A 104 -11.92 -8.63 16.67
CA THR A 104 -12.54 -8.34 17.95
C THR A 104 -12.56 -6.84 18.24
N LYS A 105 -13.45 -6.42 19.14
CA LYS A 105 -13.63 -5.01 19.57
C LYS A 105 -12.28 -4.31 19.82
N GLY A 106 -12.15 -3.11 19.30
CA GLY A 106 -10.99 -2.23 19.50
C GLY A 106 -9.83 -2.48 18.54
N LYS A 107 -9.86 -3.54 17.73
CA LYS A 107 -8.86 -3.75 16.66
C LYS A 107 -9.03 -2.73 15.52
N ALA A 108 -8.05 -2.64 14.65
CA ALA A 108 -8.13 -1.89 13.41
C ALA A 108 -7.95 -2.83 12.20
N LEU A 109 -8.81 -2.67 11.19
CA LEU A 109 -8.67 -3.30 9.90
C LEU A 109 -8.14 -2.26 8.91
N TYR A 110 -6.98 -2.56 8.31
CA TYR A 110 -6.26 -1.64 7.45
C TYR A 110 -6.24 -2.14 6.01
N PHE A 111 -6.36 -1.19 5.08
CA PHE A 111 -6.26 -1.41 3.65
C PHE A 111 -5.24 -0.47 3.01
N SER A 112 -4.63 -0.88 1.89
CA SER A 112 -3.88 -0.01 0.98
C SER A 112 -4.60 0.23 -0.35
N HIS A 113 -5.83 -0.29 -0.49
CA HIS A 113 -6.76 -0.06 -1.59
C HIS A 113 -8.18 -0.27 -1.07
N GLY A 114 -9.06 0.69 -1.32
CA GLY A 114 -10.40 0.71 -0.70
C GLY A 114 -11.44 -0.20 -1.35
N PHE A 115 -11.12 -0.95 -2.41
CA PHE A 115 -12.07 -1.69 -3.24
C PHE A 115 -13.01 -2.59 -2.44
N SER A 116 -12.46 -3.40 -1.54
CA SER A 116 -13.25 -4.38 -0.78
C SER A 116 -14.31 -3.73 0.11
N ILE A 117 -14.07 -2.52 0.61
CA ILE A 117 -15.00 -1.77 1.45
C ILE A 117 -16.05 -1.04 0.59
N VAL A 118 -15.60 -0.36 -0.48
CA VAL A 118 -16.48 0.42 -1.37
C VAL A 118 -17.47 -0.48 -2.11
N TYR A 119 -16.99 -1.62 -2.60
CA TYR A 119 -17.79 -2.61 -3.33
C TYR A 119 -18.20 -3.81 -2.47
N LYS A 120 -18.57 -3.54 -1.21
CA LYS A 120 -18.96 -4.57 -0.23
C LYS A 120 -20.05 -5.53 -0.70
N GLU A 121 -20.97 -5.06 -1.53
CA GLU A 121 -22.03 -5.91 -2.12
C GLU A 121 -21.45 -7.01 -3.03
N GLN A 122 -20.30 -6.76 -3.64
CA GLN A 122 -19.62 -7.71 -4.52
C GLN A 122 -18.61 -8.56 -3.76
N THR A 123 -17.93 -7.99 -2.79
CA THR A 123 -16.83 -8.62 -2.04
C THR A 123 -17.32 -9.37 -0.80
N GLY A 124 -18.42 -8.95 -0.21
CA GLY A 124 -18.91 -9.43 1.07
C GLY A 124 -18.11 -8.95 2.28
N VAL A 125 -17.13 -8.04 2.08
CA VAL A 125 -16.28 -7.52 3.16
C VAL A 125 -17.04 -6.44 3.93
N VAL A 126 -17.67 -6.84 5.03
CA VAL A 126 -18.44 -5.97 5.94
C VAL A 126 -17.79 -6.04 7.33
N PRO A 127 -16.99 -5.03 7.72
CA PRO A 127 -16.32 -4.99 9.02
C PRO A 127 -17.33 -4.94 10.19
N PRO A 128 -16.99 -5.49 11.36
CA PRO A 128 -17.73 -5.27 12.59
C PRO A 128 -17.78 -3.78 12.96
N ALA A 129 -18.87 -3.35 13.60
CA ALA A 129 -19.08 -1.94 13.96
C ALA A 129 -18.18 -1.44 15.12
N ASP A 130 -17.55 -2.35 15.84
CA ASP A 130 -16.77 -2.09 17.05
C ASP A 130 -15.22 -2.12 16.81
N ILE A 131 -14.79 -2.03 15.56
CA ILE A 131 -13.38 -1.90 15.16
C ILE A 131 -13.16 -0.62 14.37
N ASP A 132 -11.90 -0.17 14.26
CA ASP A 132 -11.52 0.86 13.31
C ASP A 132 -11.37 0.28 11.90
N VAL A 133 -11.68 1.08 10.87
CA VAL A 133 -11.39 0.74 9.47
C VAL A 133 -10.63 1.90 8.84
N ILE A 134 -9.40 1.65 8.45
CA ILE A 134 -8.43 2.66 8.04
C ILE A 134 -7.75 2.30 6.72
N LEU A 135 -7.22 3.30 6.05
CA LEU A 135 -6.51 3.16 4.78
C LEU A 135 -5.25 4.03 4.76
N VAL A 136 -4.16 3.45 4.31
CA VAL A 136 -3.00 4.18 3.78
C VAL A 136 -2.62 3.55 2.44
N ALA A 137 -2.74 4.31 1.37
CA ALA A 137 -2.48 3.85 0.00
C ALA A 137 -1.23 4.54 -0.57
N PRO A 138 -0.06 3.89 -0.54
CA PRO A 138 1.14 4.40 -1.20
C PRO A 138 0.92 4.57 -2.70
N LYS A 139 1.32 5.74 -3.24
CA LYS A 139 1.16 6.06 -4.67
C LYS A 139 2.35 5.51 -5.47
N GLY A 140 2.45 4.19 -5.51
CA GLY A 140 3.50 3.46 -6.21
C GLY A 140 3.41 1.94 -6.02
N ALA A 141 4.09 1.21 -6.91
CA ALA A 141 4.16 -0.24 -6.83
C ALA A 141 4.82 -0.69 -5.51
N GLY A 142 4.38 -1.80 -4.93
CA GLY A 142 4.87 -2.26 -3.63
C GLY A 142 6.39 -2.47 -3.56
N ARG A 143 7.05 -2.76 -4.69
CA ARG A 143 8.51 -2.79 -4.76
C ARG A 143 9.10 -1.41 -4.49
N THR A 144 8.60 -0.37 -5.13
CA THR A 144 9.11 1.00 -4.98
C THR A 144 8.82 1.58 -3.59
N VAL A 145 7.82 1.10 -2.86
CA VAL A 145 7.62 1.42 -1.44
C VAL A 145 8.86 1.07 -0.62
N ARG A 146 9.46 -0.11 -0.85
CA ARG A 146 10.69 -0.52 -0.17
C ARG A 146 11.91 0.21 -0.71
N ASP A 147 12.07 0.28 -2.02
CA ASP A 147 13.25 0.85 -2.67
C ASP A 147 13.40 2.35 -2.32
N ASN A 148 12.32 3.13 -2.39
CA ASN A 148 12.34 4.55 -2.04
C ASN A 148 12.55 4.80 -0.53
N TYR A 149 12.01 3.93 0.32
CA TYR A 149 12.31 3.98 1.76
C TYR A 149 13.81 3.81 2.02
N LEU A 150 14.43 2.81 1.40
CA LEU A 150 15.88 2.58 1.53
C LEU A 150 16.71 3.72 0.95
N ALA A 151 16.21 4.41 -0.07
CA ALA A 151 16.83 5.60 -0.65
C ALA A 151 16.60 6.87 0.20
N GLY A 152 15.78 6.81 1.25
CA GLY A 152 15.51 7.93 2.16
C GLY A 152 14.48 8.94 1.66
N SER A 153 13.78 8.67 0.53
CA SER A 153 12.76 9.59 -0.02
C SER A 153 11.33 9.22 0.39
N GLY A 154 11.05 7.93 0.55
CA GLY A 154 9.69 7.42 0.75
C GLY A 154 8.80 7.54 -0.49
N ILE A 155 7.60 6.98 -0.43
CA ILE A 155 6.53 7.20 -1.41
C ILE A 155 5.39 7.94 -0.73
N ASN A 156 4.87 8.98 -1.38
CA ASN A 156 3.72 9.70 -0.87
C ASN A 156 2.49 8.78 -0.81
N SER A 157 1.70 8.92 0.24
CA SER A 157 0.55 8.03 0.45
C SER A 157 -0.70 8.83 0.76
N SER A 158 -1.83 8.44 0.20
CA SER A 158 -3.12 8.93 0.68
C SER A 158 -3.56 8.16 1.91
N TYR A 159 -4.32 8.82 2.80
CA TYR A 159 -4.89 8.19 3.99
C TYR A 159 -6.37 8.49 4.16
N ALA A 160 -7.10 7.56 4.74
CA ALA A 160 -8.50 7.72 5.05
C ALA A 160 -8.92 6.93 6.30
N VAL A 161 -9.92 7.45 7.01
CA VAL A 161 -10.64 6.74 8.07
C VAL A 161 -12.06 6.49 7.57
N PHE A 162 -12.43 5.22 7.43
CA PHE A 162 -13.78 4.81 7.07
C PHE A 162 -14.67 4.65 8.30
N GLN A 163 -14.12 4.09 9.38
CA GLN A 163 -14.81 3.85 10.64
C GLN A 163 -13.86 4.10 11.81
N ASP A 164 -14.29 4.89 12.77
CA ASP A 164 -13.60 5.17 14.02
C ASP A 164 -14.43 4.70 15.22
N ALA A 165 -14.22 3.47 15.64
CA ALA A 165 -14.92 2.88 16.78
C ALA A 165 -14.18 3.10 18.11
N THR A 166 -12.90 3.43 18.05
CA THR A 166 -12.04 3.57 19.24
C THR A 166 -11.75 5.02 19.62
N GLY A 167 -12.00 5.98 18.72
CA GLY A 167 -11.54 7.38 18.84
C GLY A 167 -10.05 7.55 18.51
N ARG A 168 -9.37 6.50 18.02
CA ARG A 168 -7.94 6.50 17.71
C ARG A 168 -7.63 6.14 16.24
N ALA A 169 -8.65 6.02 15.41
CA ALA A 169 -8.46 5.58 14.03
C ALA A 169 -7.51 6.50 13.25
N LEU A 170 -7.66 7.82 13.36
CA LEU A 170 -6.79 8.77 12.68
C LEU A 170 -5.33 8.67 13.19
N GLU A 171 -5.12 8.63 14.50
CA GLU A 171 -3.78 8.46 15.10
C GLU A 171 -3.09 7.19 14.58
N ARG A 172 -3.82 6.05 14.59
CA ARG A 172 -3.33 4.77 14.06
C ARG A 172 -3.00 4.84 12.57
N THR A 173 -3.85 5.52 11.80
CA THR A 173 -3.65 5.70 10.34
C THR A 173 -2.36 6.47 10.05
N LEU A 174 -2.18 7.64 10.69
CA LEU A 174 -0.98 8.46 10.51
C LEU A 174 0.27 7.73 11.01
N ALA A 175 0.18 7.07 12.16
CA ALA A 175 1.30 6.31 12.70
C ALA A 175 1.74 5.15 11.80
N VAL A 176 0.80 4.42 11.21
CA VAL A 176 1.12 3.37 10.22
C VAL A 176 1.67 4.01 8.94
N GLY A 177 1.09 5.10 8.47
CA GLY A 177 1.54 5.82 7.27
C GLY A 177 3.00 6.29 7.37
N VAL A 178 3.38 6.88 8.49
CA VAL A 178 4.78 7.23 8.79
C VAL A 178 5.62 5.98 8.98
N GLY A 179 5.09 4.98 9.69
CA GLY A 179 5.79 3.73 9.98
C GLY A 179 6.15 2.91 8.74
N ILE A 180 5.34 2.95 7.67
CA ILE A 180 5.68 2.32 6.38
C ILE A 180 6.66 3.14 5.54
N GLY A 181 7.07 4.33 6.03
CA GLY A 181 8.05 5.19 5.39
C GLY A 181 7.48 6.04 4.26
N SER A 182 6.25 6.53 4.38
CA SER A 182 5.68 7.48 3.42
C SER A 182 6.49 8.78 3.37
N GLY A 183 6.65 9.37 2.18
CA GLY A 183 7.29 10.67 2.01
C GLY A 183 6.48 11.78 2.68
N TYR A 184 5.19 11.87 2.33
CA TYR A 184 4.17 12.63 3.05
C TYR A 184 2.82 11.92 2.94
N LEU A 185 1.89 12.30 3.81
CA LEU A 185 0.53 11.78 3.84
C LEU A 185 -0.46 12.88 3.45
N PHE A 186 -1.45 12.56 2.62
CA PHE A 186 -2.52 13.47 2.24
C PHE A 186 -3.89 12.80 2.41
N PRO A 187 -4.93 13.56 2.83
CA PRO A 187 -6.25 12.99 3.12
C PRO A 187 -6.98 12.59 1.84
N THR A 188 -7.77 11.52 1.95
CA THR A 188 -8.70 11.06 0.91
C THR A 188 -9.92 10.41 1.55
N THR A 189 -10.80 9.80 0.74
CA THR A 189 -11.82 8.85 1.17
C THR A 189 -11.60 7.50 0.52
N PHE A 190 -12.20 6.44 1.04
CA PHE A 190 -12.14 5.11 0.41
C PHE A 190 -12.68 5.14 -1.02
N GLU A 191 -13.76 5.88 -1.27
CA GLU A 191 -14.37 6.02 -2.59
C GLU A 191 -13.45 6.74 -3.57
N HIS A 192 -12.85 7.87 -3.17
CA HIS A 192 -11.93 8.63 -4.01
C HIS A 192 -10.66 7.85 -4.30
N GLU A 193 -10.12 7.14 -3.30
CA GLU A 193 -8.93 6.30 -3.49
C GLU A 193 -9.19 5.21 -4.55
N VAL A 194 -10.30 4.46 -4.42
CA VAL A 194 -10.66 3.40 -5.38
C VAL A 194 -10.86 3.97 -6.77
N TRP A 195 -11.54 5.09 -6.86
CA TRP A 195 -11.83 5.69 -8.14
C TRP A 195 -10.56 6.17 -8.85
N SER A 196 -9.67 6.86 -8.14
CA SER A 196 -8.39 7.33 -8.69
C SER A 196 -7.43 6.18 -9.02
N ASP A 197 -7.39 5.11 -8.21
CA ASP A 197 -6.58 3.92 -8.48
C ASP A 197 -7.06 3.21 -9.78
N LEU A 198 -8.36 2.94 -9.88
CA LEU A 198 -8.89 2.19 -11.03
C LEU A 198 -8.85 2.99 -12.34
N THR A 199 -9.19 4.27 -12.30
CA THR A 199 -9.28 5.10 -13.52
C THR A 199 -7.95 5.79 -13.84
N GLY A 200 -7.25 6.33 -12.85
CA GLY A 200 -5.98 7.04 -13.00
C GLY A 200 -4.81 6.06 -13.13
N GLU A 201 -4.54 5.30 -12.10
CA GLU A 201 -3.37 4.42 -12.10
C GLU A 201 -3.52 3.27 -13.10
N ARG A 202 -4.54 2.44 -12.97
CA ARG A 202 -4.68 1.25 -13.85
C ARG A 202 -5.13 1.61 -15.25
N GLY A 203 -6.09 2.53 -15.40
CA GLY A 203 -6.61 2.92 -16.70
C GLY A 203 -5.62 3.77 -17.50
N VAL A 204 -5.03 4.80 -16.90
CA VAL A 204 -4.18 5.77 -17.59
C VAL A 204 -2.70 5.42 -17.48
N LEU A 205 -2.15 5.35 -16.26
CA LEU A 205 -0.70 5.21 -16.09
C LEU A 205 -0.20 3.83 -16.52
N MET A 206 -0.90 2.75 -16.15
CA MET A 206 -0.50 1.40 -16.50
C MET A 206 -1.09 0.92 -17.84
N GLY A 207 -2.27 1.40 -18.23
CA GLY A 207 -2.96 0.99 -19.44
C GLY A 207 -2.64 1.88 -20.63
N ALA A 208 -3.12 3.13 -20.61
CA ALA A 208 -3.04 4.02 -21.76
C ALA A 208 -1.60 4.38 -22.13
N ILE A 209 -0.75 4.74 -21.16
CA ILE A 209 0.65 5.10 -21.42
C ILE A 209 1.44 3.91 -21.97
N ALA A 210 1.31 2.73 -21.35
CA ALA A 210 1.97 1.52 -21.83
C ALA A 210 1.48 1.12 -23.22
N GLY A 211 0.17 1.20 -23.47
CA GLY A 211 -0.41 0.92 -24.79
C GLY A 211 0.05 1.91 -25.86
N LEU A 212 0.23 3.19 -25.51
CA LEU A 212 0.76 4.20 -26.41
C LEU A 212 2.22 3.89 -26.79
N MET A 213 3.06 3.54 -25.80
CA MET A 213 4.45 3.14 -26.05
C MET A 213 4.52 1.91 -26.96
N GLU A 214 3.70 0.89 -26.70
CA GLU A 214 3.65 -0.32 -27.53
C GLU A 214 3.22 0.00 -28.97
N ALA A 215 2.19 0.79 -29.15
CA ALA A 215 1.71 1.19 -30.47
C ALA A 215 2.77 1.96 -31.26
N GLN A 216 3.45 2.91 -30.63
CA GLN A 216 4.52 3.71 -31.26
C GLN A 216 5.73 2.85 -31.60
N TYR A 217 6.16 1.97 -30.69
CA TYR A 217 7.23 1.01 -30.95
C TYR A 217 6.92 0.14 -32.16
N ASN A 218 5.74 -0.45 -32.22
CA ASN A 218 5.31 -1.29 -33.33
C ASN A 218 5.23 -0.53 -34.66
N LEU A 219 4.81 0.75 -34.62
CA LEU A 219 4.81 1.62 -35.78
C LEU A 219 6.23 1.82 -36.33
N PHE A 220 7.20 2.17 -35.51
CA PHE A 220 8.60 2.33 -35.91
C PHE A 220 9.17 1.02 -36.45
N ARG A 221 8.92 -0.12 -35.80
CA ARG A 221 9.33 -1.44 -36.30
C ARG A 221 8.76 -1.73 -37.71
N LYS A 222 7.50 -1.37 -37.93
CA LYS A 222 6.83 -1.52 -39.27
C LYS A 222 7.49 -0.65 -40.34
N HIS A 223 8.02 0.51 -39.95
CA HIS A 223 8.73 1.44 -40.87
C HIS A 223 10.23 1.14 -41.00
N GLY A 224 10.71 -0.01 -40.49
CA GLY A 224 12.07 -0.48 -40.72
C GLY A 224 13.11 -0.03 -39.68
N HIS A 225 12.70 0.70 -38.65
CA HIS A 225 13.61 1.03 -37.54
C HIS A 225 14.09 -0.22 -36.83
N SER A 226 15.33 -0.23 -36.37
CA SER A 226 15.87 -1.32 -35.55
C SER A 226 15.14 -1.41 -34.20
N PRO A 227 15.22 -2.55 -33.48
CA PRO A 227 14.66 -2.64 -32.13
C PRO A 227 15.18 -1.56 -31.17
N SER A 228 16.47 -1.26 -31.27
CA SER A 228 17.09 -0.24 -30.40
C SER A 228 16.61 1.17 -30.72
N GLU A 229 16.51 1.54 -32.00
CA GLU A 229 15.94 2.83 -32.40
C GLU A 229 14.49 2.96 -31.90
N ALA A 230 13.66 1.97 -32.21
CA ALA A 230 12.25 2.00 -31.78
C ALA A 230 12.10 2.10 -30.25
N PHE A 231 12.92 1.37 -29.48
CA PHE A 231 12.88 1.39 -28.02
C PHE A 231 13.34 2.75 -27.45
N ASN A 232 14.45 3.27 -27.96
CA ASN A 232 14.99 4.53 -27.42
C ASN A 232 14.06 5.71 -27.70
N GLU A 233 13.47 5.79 -28.90
CA GLU A 233 12.54 6.85 -29.29
C GLU A 233 11.14 6.74 -28.68
N THR A 234 10.81 5.64 -28.02
CA THR A 234 9.47 5.44 -27.45
C THR A 234 9.48 5.27 -25.93
N VAL A 235 10.43 4.53 -25.39
CA VAL A 235 10.46 4.18 -23.97
C VAL A 235 11.56 4.91 -23.23
N GLU A 236 12.80 4.82 -23.75
CA GLU A 236 13.97 5.30 -23.03
C GLU A 236 13.96 6.83 -22.89
N GLU A 237 13.74 7.55 -23.98
CA GLU A 237 13.67 9.02 -23.95
C GLU A 237 12.55 9.51 -23.03
N LEU A 238 11.38 8.88 -23.08
CA LEU A 238 10.27 9.23 -22.21
C LEU A 238 10.61 9.02 -20.73
N THR A 239 11.13 7.83 -20.38
CA THR A 239 11.32 7.43 -18.98
C THR A 239 12.58 7.99 -18.34
N GLN A 240 13.65 8.19 -19.10
CA GLN A 240 14.94 8.67 -18.59
C GLN A 240 15.12 10.19 -18.73
N SER A 241 14.36 10.84 -19.61
CA SER A 241 14.49 12.27 -19.87
C SER A 241 13.20 13.05 -19.57
N LEU A 242 12.11 12.77 -20.30
CA LEU A 242 10.91 13.60 -20.24
C LEU A 242 10.13 13.46 -18.94
N ILE A 243 9.93 12.25 -18.44
CA ILE A 243 9.22 12.03 -17.15
C ILE A 243 9.95 12.67 -15.96
N PRO A 244 11.27 12.54 -15.81
CA PRO A 244 12.01 13.26 -14.76
C PRO A 244 11.83 14.79 -14.83
N LEU A 245 11.84 15.38 -16.03
CA LEU A 245 11.60 16.81 -16.20
C LEU A 245 10.17 17.20 -15.83
N ILE A 246 9.17 16.42 -16.24
CA ILE A 246 7.77 16.61 -15.87
C ILE A 246 7.62 16.52 -14.33
N ALA A 247 8.26 15.53 -13.69
CA ALA A 247 8.18 15.36 -12.24
C ALA A 247 8.77 16.53 -11.45
N GLN A 248 9.77 17.23 -12.02
CA GLN A 248 10.41 18.39 -11.39
C GLN A 248 9.64 19.69 -11.62
N ASN A 249 9.01 19.86 -12.78
CA ASN A 249 8.48 21.14 -13.24
C ASN A 249 6.99 21.10 -13.59
N TRP A 250 6.31 19.99 -13.29
CA TRP A 250 4.90 19.84 -13.63
C TRP A 250 4.03 20.90 -12.95
N MET A 251 3.16 21.53 -13.74
CA MET A 251 2.20 22.58 -13.33
C MET A 251 2.81 23.96 -13.05
N ASP A 252 4.10 24.22 -13.31
CA ASP A 252 4.74 25.55 -13.22
C ASP A 252 5.00 26.18 -14.60
#